data_b2086857316b139370f28d7fe71a2f40
#
_entry.id   b2086857316b139370f28d7fe71a2f40
#
_cell.length_a   1.000
_cell.length_b   1.000
_cell.length_c   1.000
_cell.angle_alpha   90.00
_cell.angle_beta   90.00
_cell.angle_gamma   90.00
#
_symmetry.space_group_name_H-M   'P 1'
#
loop_
_entity.id
_entity.type
_entity.pdbx_description
1 polymer ?
#
loop_
_entity_poly.entity_id
_entity_poly.type
_entity_poly.pdbx_seq_one_letter_code
_entity_poly.pdbx_strand_id
1 'polypeptide(L)'
;MNKNLCNPLLGLILVCASFGQLAIAQTLDRVVAVVNQDVILQSQLDSLVNKVQADAAESNQSLPDETQLRKQALDRLISESLVLQLADRQGLRVSDTKLDQAIASIAAERKMSVDQLRMDAQKKGLNEAQFRDEVRRELLMSEIRRNQSRQRINISDQEVQQVVKFLQSQGQKAQQYHVGHIMLALSSDADADEQARVTAKAEQLIAELKKGADFRKMAIAESAWPKALEGGDWGWMTLEEMPTLLADAARSANPGDIVGPLRSGSGLHIVKVFETRGANADQQMEVKARHILLQPSIILTDAKAKQMLSGFLSEVKSGRADFAKLAEQYSEDPGSAVQGGELGWADPNIYDPQFRDVLLQLQPGQYSEPFRSSHGWHIVQLEERRKQQSTDENLKNRAYQMIYNRRFAEEVQVWLDELRDEAYINIISGQKN
;
A
#
# COMPACT_ATOMS: atom_id res chain seq x y z
N MET A 1 -75.80 9.40 -74.14
CA MET A 1 -76.31 8.46 -73.13
C MET A 1 -75.18 8.26 -72.10
N ASN A 2 -75.39 8.80 -70.92
CA ASN A 2 -75.01 8.32 -69.57
C ASN A 2 -73.66 7.69 -69.41
N LYS A 3 -72.81 7.98 -68.41
CA LYS A 3 -73.08 8.22 -66.99
C LYS A 3 -71.82 8.78 -66.31
N ASN A 4 -72.03 9.66 -65.36
CA ASN A 4 -71.09 10.08 -64.34
C ASN A 4 -70.41 8.98 -63.56
N LEU A 5 -69.15 9.19 -63.18
CA LEU A 5 -68.64 8.60 -61.96
C LEU A 5 -67.62 9.57 -61.29
N CYS A 6 -68.03 9.95 -60.09
CA CYS A 6 -67.23 10.79 -59.18
C CYS A 6 -65.97 10.06 -58.71
N ASN A 7 -64.88 10.78 -58.65
CA ASN A 7 -63.68 10.40 -57.91
C ASN A 7 -63.67 11.13 -56.56
N PRO A 8 -63.50 10.47 -55.44
CA PRO A 8 -63.24 11.12 -54.17
C PRO A 8 -61.70 11.26 -53.97
N LEU A 9 -61.27 12.51 -53.73
CA LEU A 9 -59.98 12.86 -53.26
C LEU A 9 -59.72 12.19 -51.90
N LEU A 10 -58.71 11.35 -51.86
CA LEU A 10 -58.15 10.81 -50.59
C LEU A 10 -57.04 11.74 -50.15
N GLY A 11 -57.29 12.57 -49.13
CA GLY A 11 -56.34 13.44 -48.52
C GLY A 11 -55.35 12.60 -47.67
N LEU A 12 -54.07 12.59 -48.07
CA LEU A 12 -52.98 12.02 -47.34
C LEU A 12 -52.51 13.03 -46.28
N ILE A 13 -52.93 12.81 -45.02
CA ILE A 13 -52.42 13.57 -43.86
C ILE A 13 -51.04 13.00 -43.53
N LEU A 14 -49.99 13.76 -43.87
CA LEU A 14 -48.58 13.49 -43.51
C LEU A 14 -48.39 13.95 -42.04
N VAL A 15 -48.51 13.02 -41.09
CA VAL A 15 -48.14 13.24 -39.69
C VAL A 15 -46.62 13.23 -39.59
N CYS A 16 -46.04 14.41 -39.59
CA CYS A 16 -44.64 14.57 -39.19
C CYS A 16 -44.49 14.28 -37.71
N ALA A 17 -44.17 13.02 -37.40
CA ALA A 17 -43.70 12.67 -36.06
C ALA A 17 -42.31 13.31 -35.86
N SER A 18 -42.28 14.46 -35.20
CA SER A 18 -41.06 15.08 -34.70
C SER A 18 -40.50 14.17 -33.59
N PHE A 19 -39.58 13.28 -33.95
CA PHE A 19 -38.70 12.62 -32.96
C PHE A 19 -37.82 13.72 -32.36
N GLY A 20 -38.24 14.31 -31.25
CA GLY A 20 -37.36 15.09 -30.40
C GLY A 20 -36.21 14.20 -29.95
N GLN A 21 -35.07 14.31 -30.59
CA GLN A 21 -33.83 13.80 -30.01
C GLN A 21 -33.64 14.52 -28.69
N LEU A 22 -33.87 13.83 -27.60
CA LEU A 22 -33.33 14.21 -26.29
C LEU A 22 -31.82 14.26 -26.43
N ALA A 23 -31.29 15.44 -26.76
CA ALA A 23 -29.88 15.70 -26.60
C ALA A 23 -29.58 15.50 -25.11
N ILE A 24 -29.00 14.36 -24.78
CA ILE A 24 -28.34 14.14 -23.47
C ILE A 24 -27.23 15.18 -23.46
N ALA A 25 -27.48 16.32 -22.83
CA ALA A 25 -26.44 17.28 -22.54
C ALA A 25 -25.39 16.57 -21.74
N GLN A 26 -24.28 16.20 -22.38
CA GLN A 26 -23.06 15.79 -21.63
C GLN A 26 -22.72 17.01 -20.76
N THR A 27 -22.93 16.88 -19.49
CA THR A 27 -22.45 17.87 -18.53
C THR A 27 -20.95 17.96 -18.71
N LEU A 28 -20.50 19.09 -19.26
CA LEU A 28 -19.06 19.40 -19.35
C LEU A 28 -18.48 19.30 -17.95
N ASP A 29 -17.43 18.46 -17.79
CA ASP A 29 -16.77 18.29 -16.51
C ASP A 29 -16.10 19.62 -16.12
N ARG A 30 -16.31 20.02 -14.88
CA ARG A 30 -15.86 21.33 -14.41
C ARG A 30 -14.42 21.25 -13.94
N VAL A 31 -13.60 22.23 -14.32
CA VAL A 31 -12.25 22.41 -13.79
C VAL A 31 -12.34 22.95 -12.35
N VAL A 32 -11.71 22.29 -11.41
CA VAL A 32 -11.63 22.72 -10.00
C VAL A 32 -10.26 23.28 -9.63
N ALA A 33 -9.20 22.90 -10.34
CA ALA A 33 -7.88 23.51 -10.22
C ALA A 33 -7.12 23.45 -11.54
N VAL A 34 -6.22 24.41 -11.72
CA VAL A 34 -5.19 24.42 -12.78
C VAL A 34 -3.84 24.22 -12.08
N VAL A 35 -3.06 23.26 -12.55
CA VAL A 35 -1.73 22.90 -11.99
C VAL A 35 -0.73 22.92 -13.14
N ASN A 36 0.03 24.00 -13.26
CA ASN A 36 0.90 24.28 -14.43
C ASN A 36 0.12 24.25 -15.74
N GLN A 37 0.32 23.21 -16.56
CA GLN A 37 -0.36 23.01 -17.84
C GLN A 37 -1.53 22.02 -17.76
N ASP A 38 -1.72 21.37 -16.62
CA ASP A 38 -2.76 20.37 -16.40
C ASP A 38 -3.95 20.98 -15.65
N VAL A 39 -5.09 20.29 -15.74
CA VAL A 39 -6.30 20.64 -15.00
C VAL A 39 -6.78 19.47 -14.15
N ILE A 40 -7.32 19.79 -13.00
CA ILE A 40 -8.02 18.83 -12.15
C ILE A 40 -9.51 19.05 -12.35
N LEU A 41 -10.22 17.98 -12.67
CA LEU A 41 -11.65 17.99 -12.97
C LEU A 41 -12.47 17.65 -11.71
N GLN A 42 -13.71 18.15 -11.70
CA GLN A 42 -14.67 17.87 -10.64
C GLN A 42 -14.91 16.37 -10.48
N SER A 43 -15.01 15.64 -11.60
CA SER A 43 -15.20 14.18 -11.58
C SER A 43 -14.05 13.44 -10.90
N GLN A 44 -12.80 13.90 -11.07
CA GLN A 44 -11.64 13.32 -10.40
C GLN A 44 -11.70 13.57 -8.88
N LEU A 45 -12.07 14.79 -8.48
CA LEU A 45 -12.26 15.13 -7.08
C LEU A 45 -13.37 14.30 -6.44
N ASP A 46 -14.52 14.20 -7.09
CA ASP A 46 -15.66 13.41 -6.60
C ASP A 46 -15.31 11.92 -6.51
N SER A 47 -14.59 11.39 -7.48
CA SER A 47 -14.12 10.01 -7.48
C SER A 47 -13.21 9.71 -6.28
N LEU A 48 -12.25 10.60 -5.98
CA LEU A 48 -11.36 10.43 -4.84
C LEU A 48 -12.11 10.55 -3.51
N VAL A 49 -13.02 11.52 -3.38
CA VAL A 49 -13.87 11.69 -2.20
C VAL A 49 -14.73 10.44 -1.95
N ASN A 50 -15.40 9.93 -2.99
CA ASN A 50 -16.22 8.73 -2.90
C ASN A 50 -15.39 7.50 -2.50
N LYS A 51 -14.17 7.37 -3.04
CA LYS A 51 -13.25 6.29 -2.67
C LYS A 51 -12.89 6.36 -1.18
N VAL A 52 -12.50 7.54 -0.69
CA VAL A 52 -12.16 7.73 0.74
C VAL A 52 -13.36 7.44 1.64
N GLN A 53 -14.57 7.85 1.22
CA GLN A 53 -15.80 7.57 1.96
C GLN A 53 -16.11 6.06 2.01
N ALA A 54 -15.92 5.34 0.91
CA ALA A 54 -16.12 3.91 0.84
C ALA A 54 -15.10 3.16 1.73
N ASP A 55 -13.82 3.51 1.63
CA ASP A 55 -12.75 2.89 2.43
C ASP A 55 -12.95 3.16 3.94
N ALA A 56 -13.41 4.36 4.31
CA ALA A 56 -13.73 4.70 5.69
C ALA A 56 -14.96 3.94 6.22
N ALA A 57 -15.98 3.76 5.39
CA ALA A 57 -17.16 2.96 5.75
C ALA A 57 -16.80 1.49 5.97
N GLU A 58 -15.94 0.90 5.12
CA GLU A 58 -15.46 -0.47 5.25
C GLU A 58 -14.63 -0.67 6.53
N SER A 59 -13.80 0.32 6.89
CA SER A 59 -12.96 0.30 8.09
C SER A 59 -13.64 0.86 9.34
N ASN A 60 -14.93 1.22 9.27
CA ASN A 60 -15.71 1.88 10.34
C ASN A 60 -15.01 3.14 10.91
N GLN A 61 -14.38 3.91 10.02
CA GLN A 61 -13.64 5.12 10.35
C GLN A 61 -14.52 6.36 10.19
N SER A 62 -14.49 7.28 11.18
CA SER A 62 -15.22 8.55 11.05
C SER A 62 -14.47 9.53 10.14
N LEU A 63 -15.24 10.23 9.27
CA LEU A 63 -14.72 11.24 8.37
C LEU A 63 -15.01 12.67 8.89
N PRO A 64 -14.19 13.66 8.51
CA PRO A 64 -14.51 15.07 8.70
C PRO A 64 -15.74 15.49 7.87
N ASP A 65 -16.15 16.75 7.99
CA ASP A 65 -17.19 17.28 7.11
C ASP A 65 -16.74 17.24 5.64
N GLU A 66 -17.72 17.28 4.75
CA GLU A 66 -17.47 17.13 3.31
C GLU A 66 -16.56 18.22 2.75
N THR A 67 -16.64 19.45 3.28
CA THR A 67 -15.81 20.58 2.80
C THR A 67 -14.34 20.33 3.10
N GLN A 68 -14.02 19.88 4.30
CA GLN A 68 -12.66 19.54 4.69
C GLN A 68 -12.13 18.33 3.92
N LEU A 69 -12.96 17.29 3.76
CA LEU A 69 -12.60 16.12 2.98
C LEU A 69 -12.30 16.47 1.52
N ARG A 70 -13.15 17.31 0.89
CA ARG A 70 -12.93 17.77 -0.48
C ARG A 70 -11.67 18.59 -0.62
N LYS A 71 -11.38 19.46 0.35
CA LYS A 71 -10.12 20.23 0.36
C LYS A 71 -8.91 19.31 0.38
N GLN A 72 -8.88 18.35 1.29
CA GLN A 72 -7.78 17.38 1.40
C GLN A 72 -7.64 16.52 0.14
N ALA A 73 -8.74 16.08 -0.44
CA ALA A 73 -8.74 15.32 -1.68
C ALA A 73 -8.19 16.18 -2.86
N LEU A 74 -8.55 17.45 -2.93
CA LEU A 74 -8.02 18.36 -3.95
C LEU A 74 -6.51 18.60 -3.77
N ASP A 75 -6.04 18.83 -2.54
CA ASP A 75 -4.60 19.00 -2.24
C ASP A 75 -3.80 17.75 -2.62
N ARG A 76 -4.35 16.56 -2.38
CA ARG A 76 -3.76 15.29 -2.84
C ARG A 76 -3.69 15.21 -4.36
N LEU A 77 -4.77 15.54 -5.08
CA LEU A 77 -4.79 15.51 -6.55
C LEU A 77 -3.79 16.51 -7.15
N ILE A 78 -3.63 17.69 -6.55
CA ILE A 78 -2.62 18.68 -6.95
C ILE A 78 -1.22 18.08 -6.83
N SER A 79 -0.89 17.49 -5.70
CA SER A 79 0.42 16.86 -5.46
C SER A 79 0.67 15.68 -6.43
N GLU A 80 -0.34 14.85 -6.67
CA GLU A 80 -0.26 13.73 -7.62
C GLU A 80 -0.02 14.25 -9.06
N SER A 81 -0.72 15.33 -9.49
CA SER A 81 -0.53 15.95 -10.79
C SER A 81 0.91 16.45 -10.96
N LEU A 82 1.48 17.13 -9.97
CA LEU A 82 2.85 17.64 -10.01
C LEU A 82 3.89 16.50 -10.14
N VAL A 83 3.70 15.43 -9.39
CA VAL A 83 4.58 14.25 -9.44
C VAL A 83 4.50 13.57 -10.82
N LEU A 84 3.30 13.42 -11.38
CA LEU A 84 3.11 12.81 -12.70
C LEU A 84 3.68 13.67 -13.83
N GLN A 85 3.52 15.00 -13.75
CA GLN A 85 4.16 15.93 -14.69
C GLN A 85 5.68 15.83 -14.66
N LEU A 86 6.26 15.67 -13.48
CA LEU A 86 7.70 15.45 -13.35
C LEU A 86 8.12 14.10 -13.95
N ALA A 87 7.37 13.04 -13.71
CA ALA A 87 7.62 11.73 -14.31
C ALA A 87 7.57 11.81 -15.84
N ASP A 88 6.60 12.53 -16.40
CA ASP A 88 6.48 12.75 -17.85
C ASP A 88 7.66 13.55 -18.42
N ARG A 89 8.05 14.66 -17.77
CA ARG A 89 9.23 15.46 -18.14
C ARG A 89 10.54 14.64 -18.14
N GLN A 90 10.65 13.68 -17.21
CA GLN A 90 11.80 12.77 -17.12
C GLN A 90 11.71 11.57 -18.08
N GLY A 91 10.64 11.45 -18.85
CA GLY A 91 10.43 10.34 -19.77
C GLY A 91 10.19 9.00 -19.11
N LEU A 92 9.80 8.98 -17.82
CA LEU A 92 9.52 7.75 -17.11
C LEU A 92 8.25 7.09 -17.65
N ARG A 93 8.34 5.78 -17.91
CA ARG A 93 7.23 4.97 -18.42
C ARG A 93 7.20 3.62 -17.71
N VAL A 94 6.00 3.12 -17.44
CA VAL A 94 5.78 1.77 -16.92
C VAL A 94 5.41 0.85 -18.09
N SER A 95 6.24 -0.15 -18.36
CA SER A 95 5.92 -1.17 -19.37
C SER A 95 4.74 -2.04 -18.95
N ASP A 96 4.01 -2.60 -19.91
CA ASP A 96 2.89 -3.51 -19.60
C ASP A 96 3.35 -4.74 -18.83
N THR A 97 4.54 -5.27 -19.11
CA THR A 97 5.12 -6.38 -18.33
C THR A 97 5.30 -6.02 -16.86
N LYS A 98 5.82 -4.82 -16.57
CA LYS A 98 6.00 -4.34 -15.19
C LYS A 98 4.65 -4.10 -14.51
N LEU A 99 3.67 -3.60 -15.26
CA LEU A 99 2.30 -3.40 -14.78
C LEU A 99 1.63 -4.73 -14.42
N ASP A 100 1.74 -5.74 -15.30
CA ASP A 100 1.15 -7.06 -15.07
C ASP A 100 1.79 -7.77 -13.87
N GLN A 101 3.10 -7.65 -13.70
CA GLN A 101 3.81 -8.14 -12.52
C GLN A 101 3.33 -7.46 -11.23
N ALA A 102 3.12 -6.14 -11.27
CA ALA A 102 2.60 -5.41 -10.12
C ALA A 102 1.17 -5.83 -9.75
N ILE A 103 0.29 -5.99 -10.76
CA ILE A 103 -1.08 -6.47 -10.56
C ILE A 103 -1.08 -7.88 -9.94
N ALA A 104 -0.20 -8.77 -10.44
CA ALA A 104 -0.05 -10.11 -9.88
C ALA A 104 0.46 -10.07 -8.42
N SER A 105 1.41 -9.19 -8.12
CA SER A 105 1.92 -9.00 -6.75
C SER A 105 0.84 -8.48 -5.79
N ILE A 106 0.04 -7.49 -6.22
CA ILE A 106 -1.09 -6.96 -5.43
C ILE A 106 -2.12 -8.06 -5.16
N ALA A 107 -2.44 -8.89 -6.16
CA ALA A 107 -3.36 -10.00 -5.99
C ALA A 107 -2.83 -11.02 -4.98
N ALA A 108 -1.55 -11.40 -5.09
CA ALA A 108 -0.90 -12.32 -4.16
C ALA A 108 -0.87 -11.79 -2.72
N GLU A 109 -0.53 -10.51 -2.53
CA GLU A 109 -0.52 -9.86 -1.22
C GLU A 109 -1.91 -9.86 -0.56
N ARG A 110 -2.96 -9.66 -1.37
CA ARG A 110 -4.36 -9.73 -0.91
C ARG A 110 -4.92 -11.15 -0.83
N LYS A 111 -4.11 -12.18 -1.09
CA LYS A 111 -4.50 -13.60 -1.09
C LYS A 111 -5.65 -13.91 -2.05
N MET A 112 -5.66 -13.30 -3.22
CA MET A 112 -6.67 -13.48 -4.27
C MET A 112 -6.01 -13.72 -5.63
N SER A 113 -6.78 -14.25 -6.60
CA SER A 113 -6.33 -14.32 -7.99
C SER A 113 -6.40 -12.95 -8.67
N VAL A 114 -5.67 -12.78 -9.76
CA VAL A 114 -5.74 -11.56 -10.59
C VAL A 114 -7.16 -11.30 -11.07
N ASP A 115 -7.90 -12.35 -11.45
CA ASP A 115 -9.29 -12.22 -11.90
C ASP A 115 -10.22 -11.80 -10.75
N GLN A 116 -10.00 -12.30 -9.52
CA GLN A 116 -10.74 -11.85 -8.34
C GLN A 116 -10.45 -10.37 -8.05
N LEU A 117 -9.18 -9.93 -8.18
CA LEU A 117 -8.80 -8.54 -8.01
C LEU A 117 -9.47 -7.63 -9.05
N ARG A 118 -9.55 -8.07 -10.32
CA ARG A 118 -10.27 -7.36 -11.39
C ARG A 118 -11.76 -7.27 -11.13
N MET A 119 -12.39 -8.37 -10.71
CA MET A 119 -13.82 -8.36 -10.33
C MET A 119 -14.08 -7.41 -9.15
N ASP A 120 -13.17 -7.35 -8.20
CA ASP A 120 -13.29 -6.42 -7.06
C ASP A 120 -13.19 -4.96 -7.51
N ALA A 121 -12.27 -4.64 -8.42
CA ALA A 121 -12.18 -3.33 -9.05
C ALA A 121 -13.47 -2.98 -9.83
N GLN A 122 -14.05 -3.93 -10.57
CA GLN A 122 -15.33 -3.73 -11.27
C GLN A 122 -16.50 -3.45 -10.31
N LYS A 123 -16.57 -4.14 -9.18
CA LYS A 123 -17.58 -3.87 -8.12
C LYS A 123 -17.43 -2.44 -7.56
N LYS A 124 -16.22 -1.91 -7.54
CA LYS A 124 -15.90 -0.54 -7.14
C LYS A 124 -16.11 0.48 -8.28
N GLY A 125 -16.65 0.07 -9.42
CA GLY A 125 -17.01 0.92 -10.55
C GLY A 125 -15.86 1.19 -11.53
N LEU A 126 -14.72 0.52 -11.41
CA LEU A 126 -13.59 0.67 -12.33
C LEU A 126 -13.67 -0.38 -13.44
N ASN A 127 -13.64 0.06 -14.70
CA ASN A 127 -13.43 -0.87 -15.79
C ASN A 127 -11.93 -1.32 -15.87
N GLU A 128 -11.64 -2.34 -16.66
CA GLU A 128 -10.28 -2.91 -16.78
C GLU A 128 -9.22 -1.84 -17.15
N ALA A 129 -9.53 -0.97 -18.09
CA ALA A 129 -8.59 0.09 -18.52
C ALA A 129 -8.33 1.09 -17.39
N GLN A 130 -9.38 1.53 -16.70
CA GLN A 130 -9.27 2.43 -15.56
C GLN A 130 -8.49 1.82 -14.40
N PHE A 131 -8.73 0.54 -14.09
CA PHE A 131 -7.98 -0.18 -13.08
C PHE A 131 -6.49 -0.28 -13.44
N ARG A 132 -6.15 -0.65 -14.67
CA ARG A 132 -4.77 -0.71 -15.14
C ARG A 132 -4.09 0.66 -15.12
N ASP A 133 -4.80 1.71 -15.49
CA ASP A 133 -4.28 3.09 -15.45
C ASP A 133 -4.07 3.59 -14.02
N GLU A 134 -4.92 3.21 -13.08
CA GLU A 134 -4.71 3.54 -11.66
C GLU A 134 -3.46 2.85 -11.11
N VAL A 135 -3.26 1.56 -11.38
CA VAL A 135 -2.05 0.84 -10.98
C VAL A 135 -0.80 1.41 -11.67
N ARG A 136 -0.88 1.73 -12.96
CA ARG A 136 0.24 2.35 -13.69
C ARG A 136 0.64 3.69 -13.09
N ARG A 137 -0.34 4.52 -12.74
CA ARG A 137 -0.13 5.82 -12.09
C ARG A 137 0.55 5.67 -10.74
N GLU A 138 0.09 4.76 -9.91
CA GLU A 138 0.72 4.49 -8.61
C GLU A 138 2.16 4.00 -8.74
N LEU A 139 2.44 3.12 -9.72
CA LEU A 139 3.80 2.68 -10.02
C LEU A 139 4.70 3.83 -10.46
N LEU A 140 4.21 4.73 -11.33
CA LEU A 140 4.96 5.93 -11.75
C LEU A 140 5.25 6.84 -10.55
N MET A 141 4.26 7.11 -9.72
CA MET A 141 4.44 7.93 -8.51
C MET A 141 5.43 7.30 -7.54
N SER A 142 5.38 6.00 -7.35
CA SER A 142 6.33 5.27 -6.50
C SER A 142 7.75 5.33 -7.06
N GLU A 143 7.90 5.17 -8.39
CA GLU A 143 9.21 5.19 -9.04
C GLU A 143 9.86 6.58 -9.01
N ILE A 144 9.10 7.64 -9.29
CA ILE A 144 9.62 9.00 -9.24
C ILE A 144 10.02 9.39 -7.82
N ARG A 145 9.18 9.10 -6.81
CA ARG A 145 9.51 9.35 -5.40
C ARG A 145 10.81 8.65 -5.01
N ARG A 146 10.98 7.41 -5.40
CA ARG A 146 12.20 6.61 -5.14
C ARG A 146 13.43 7.18 -5.82
N ASN A 147 13.31 7.60 -7.08
CA ASN A 147 14.41 8.18 -7.83
C ASN A 147 14.86 9.53 -7.24
N GLN A 148 13.91 10.41 -6.89
CA GLN A 148 14.19 11.70 -6.28
C GLN A 148 14.84 11.53 -4.89
N SER A 149 14.30 10.65 -4.06
CA SER A 149 14.86 10.42 -2.73
C SER A 149 16.26 9.80 -2.77
N ARG A 150 16.53 8.88 -3.72
CA ARG A 150 17.86 8.29 -3.88
C ARG A 150 18.97 9.31 -4.18
N GLN A 151 18.64 10.37 -4.91
CA GLN A 151 19.61 11.42 -5.25
C GLN A 151 19.91 12.34 -4.06
N ARG A 152 18.99 12.44 -3.11
CA ARG A 152 19.06 13.33 -1.95
C ARG A 152 19.55 12.65 -0.68
N ILE A 153 19.30 11.35 -0.54
CA ILE A 153 19.68 10.57 0.64
C ILE A 153 21.13 10.11 0.51
N ASN A 154 21.96 10.66 1.37
CA ASN A 154 23.34 10.20 1.54
C ASN A 154 23.49 9.56 2.91
N ILE A 155 23.90 8.30 2.95
CA ILE A 155 24.09 7.52 4.18
C ILE A 155 25.56 7.13 4.27
N SER A 156 26.23 7.61 5.33
CA SER A 156 27.63 7.31 5.55
C SER A 156 27.84 5.96 6.24
N ASP A 157 28.97 5.32 5.98
CA ASP A 157 29.35 4.08 6.68
C ASP A 157 29.39 4.26 8.20
N GLN A 158 29.74 5.46 8.68
CA GLN A 158 29.78 5.76 10.11
C GLN A 158 28.37 5.69 10.74
N GLU A 159 27.35 6.23 10.08
CA GLU A 159 25.97 6.14 10.54
C GLU A 159 25.48 4.70 10.54
N VAL A 160 25.80 3.93 9.48
CA VAL A 160 25.48 2.50 9.43
C VAL A 160 26.12 1.77 10.61
N GLN A 161 27.41 2.02 10.91
CA GLN A 161 28.09 1.39 12.02
C GLN A 161 27.51 1.76 13.39
N GLN A 162 27.04 3.00 13.57
CA GLN A 162 26.37 3.41 14.81
C GLN A 162 25.07 2.62 15.03
N VAL A 163 24.25 2.48 13.98
CA VAL A 163 23.00 1.70 14.05
C VAL A 163 23.31 0.21 14.23
N VAL A 164 24.35 -0.35 13.59
CA VAL A 164 24.79 -1.72 13.81
C VAL A 164 25.16 -1.96 15.27
N LYS A 165 25.99 -1.09 15.87
CA LYS A 165 26.34 -1.18 17.29
C LYS A 165 25.10 -1.11 18.19
N PHE A 166 24.16 -0.26 17.85
CA PHE A 166 22.89 -0.16 18.56
C PHE A 166 22.09 -1.49 18.46
N LEU A 167 21.92 -2.03 17.24
CA LEU A 167 21.23 -3.31 17.01
C LEU A 167 21.90 -4.47 17.76
N GLN A 168 23.24 -4.50 17.82
CA GLN A 168 24.01 -5.49 18.59
C GLN A 168 23.80 -5.34 20.11
N SER A 169 23.73 -4.08 20.62
CA SER A 169 23.60 -3.81 22.05
C SER A 169 22.19 -4.06 22.60
N GLN A 170 21.15 -3.81 21.80
CA GLN A 170 19.76 -3.91 22.23
C GLN A 170 19.24 -5.34 22.28
N GLY A 171 19.93 -6.29 21.68
CA GLY A 171 19.58 -7.71 21.70
C GLY A 171 18.08 -7.95 21.56
N GLN A 172 17.54 -8.10 20.36
CA GLN A 172 16.20 -8.67 20.03
C GLN A 172 14.95 -8.14 20.76
N LYS A 173 15.01 -7.03 21.50
CA LYS A 173 13.85 -6.47 22.22
C LYS A 173 13.54 -5.03 21.83
N ALA A 174 13.57 -4.73 20.54
CA ALA A 174 13.12 -3.41 20.09
C ALA A 174 11.61 -3.30 20.32
N GLN A 175 11.20 -2.38 21.20
CA GLN A 175 9.81 -2.03 21.40
C GLN A 175 9.26 -1.43 20.11
N GLN A 176 8.10 -1.89 19.67
CA GLN A 176 7.37 -1.31 18.55
C GLN A 176 6.25 -0.42 19.05
N TYR A 177 6.02 0.64 18.32
CA TYR A 177 5.03 1.65 18.59
C TYR A 177 4.06 1.73 17.41
N HIS A 178 2.76 1.71 17.68
CA HIS A 178 1.75 2.06 16.70
C HIS A 178 1.51 3.56 16.82
N VAL A 179 1.88 4.32 15.80
CA VAL A 179 1.88 5.79 15.86
C VAL A 179 0.96 6.41 14.81
N GLY A 180 0.30 7.49 15.23
CA GLY A 180 -0.41 8.40 14.37
C GLY A 180 0.30 9.75 14.29
N HIS A 181 0.18 10.42 13.15
CA HIS A 181 0.87 11.66 12.86
C HIS A 181 -0.03 12.66 12.14
N ILE A 182 -0.06 13.89 12.65
CA ILE A 182 -0.67 15.07 12.01
C ILE A 182 0.43 16.08 11.77
N MET A 183 0.51 16.64 10.57
CA MET A 183 1.41 17.72 10.22
C MET A 183 0.62 18.95 9.79
N LEU A 184 0.90 20.08 10.42
CA LEU A 184 0.42 21.38 9.98
C LEU A 184 1.56 22.05 9.22
N ALA A 185 1.38 22.27 7.92
CA ALA A 185 2.38 22.89 7.08
C ALA A 185 2.71 24.30 7.60
N LEU A 186 4.00 24.58 7.69
CA LEU A 186 4.51 25.88 8.09
C LEU A 186 5.91 26.04 7.51
N SER A 187 6.02 26.91 6.49
CA SER A 187 7.29 27.17 5.84
C SER A 187 8.37 27.69 6.82
N SER A 188 9.63 27.47 6.48
CA SER A 188 10.76 27.97 7.26
C SER A 188 10.88 29.50 7.19
N ASP A 189 10.34 30.14 6.14
CA ASP A 189 10.33 31.57 5.89
C ASP A 189 8.98 32.25 6.25
N ALA A 190 8.03 31.50 6.86
CA ALA A 190 6.76 32.01 7.33
C ALA A 190 6.96 33.21 8.28
N ASP A 191 6.14 34.22 8.11
CA ASP A 191 6.17 35.40 8.99
C ASP A 191 5.69 35.08 10.41
N ALA A 192 5.87 36.04 11.33
CA ALA A 192 5.54 35.86 12.75
C ALA A 192 4.03 35.64 12.97
N ASP A 193 3.18 36.25 12.15
CA ASP A 193 1.73 36.13 12.29
C ASP A 193 1.26 34.73 11.82
N GLU A 194 1.83 34.23 10.76
CA GLU A 194 1.56 32.87 10.30
C GLU A 194 2.07 31.81 11.26
N GLN A 195 3.31 32.00 11.77
CA GLN A 195 3.85 31.11 12.81
C GLN A 195 2.94 31.07 14.05
N ALA A 196 2.48 32.23 14.52
CA ALA A 196 1.58 32.30 15.68
C ALA A 196 0.25 31.62 15.39
N ARG A 197 -0.33 31.82 14.20
CA ARG A 197 -1.60 31.21 13.78
C ARG A 197 -1.51 29.69 13.72
N VAL A 198 -0.46 29.15 13.09
CA VAL A 198 -0.30 27.70 12.95
C VAL A 198 0.02 27.06 14.30
N THR A 199 0.80 27.74 15.16
CA THR A 199 1.08 27.26 16.52
C THR A 199 -0.19 27.21 17.36
N ALA A 200 -1.00 28.28 17.36
CA ALA A 200 -2.28 28.30 18.06
C ALA A 200 -3.23 27.19 17.56
N LYS A 201 -3.26 26.94 16.25
CA LYS A 201 -4.02 25.83 15.67
C LYS A 201 -3.53 24.48 16.17
N ALA A 202 -2.21 24.24 16.20
CA ALA A 202 -1.62 23.00 16.72
C ALA A 202 -1.99 22.77 18.18
N GLU A 203 -1.89 23.80 19.02
CA GLU A 203 -2.26 23.75 20.43
C GLU A 203 -3.76 23.45 20.63
N GLN A 204 -4.62 24.06 19.81
CA GLN A 204 -6.05 23.77 19.81
C GLN A 204 -6.31 22.30 19.49
N LEU A 205 -5.73 21.77 18.43
CA LEU A 205 -5.90 20.36 18.04
C LEU A 205 -5.42 19.42 19.14
N ILE A 206 -4.26 19.70 19.74
CA ILE A 206 -3.75 18.92 20.88
C ILE A 206 -4.74 18.94 22.06
N ALA A 207 -5.29 20.11 22.37
CA ALA A 207 -6.26 20.24 23.45
C ALA A 207 -7.55 19.44 23.19
N GLU A 208 -8.04 19.44 21.96
CA GLU A 208 -9.19 18.64 21.55
C GLU A 208 -8.90 17.12 21.59
N LEU A 209 -7.73 16.69 21.08
CA LEU A 209 -7.28 15.31 21.13
C LEU A 209 -7.14 14.79 22.57
N LYS A 210 -6.59 15.61 23.48
CA LYS A 210 -6.50 15.28 24.90
C LYS A 210 -7.85 15.18 25.59
N LYS A 211 -8.90 15.81 25.03
CA LYS A 211 -10.29 15.66 25.50
C LYS A 211 -11.01 14.44 24.87
N GLY A 212 -10.31 13.67 24.05
CA GLY A 212 -10.85 12.44 23.45
C GLY A 212 -11.39 12.59 22.03
N ALA A 213 -11.06 13.69 21.31
CA ALA A 213 -11.39 13.81 19.91
C ALA A 213 -10.74 12.68 19.09
N ASP A 214 -11.42 12.28 18.01
CA ASP A 214 -10.92 11.21 17.11
C ASP A 214 -9.69 11.69 16.33
N PHE A 215 -8.55 11.05 16.59
CA PHE A 215 -7.27 11.40 15.97
C PHE A 215 -7.28 11.21 14.45
N ARG A 216 -7.84 10.09 13.97
CA ARG A 216 -7.87 9.77 12.53
C ARG A 216 -8.73 10.75 11.76
N LYS A 217 -9.90 11.07 12.31
CA LYS A 217 -10.79 12.09 11.75
C LYS A 217 -10.09 13.45 11.68
N MET A 218 -9.39 13.83 12.75
CA MET A 218 -8.64 15.09 12.81
C MET A 218 -7.47 15.11 11.82
N ALA A 219 -6.76 13.99 11.65
CA ALA A 219 -5.71 13.85 10.65
C ALA A 219 -6.25 14.03 9.22
N ILE A 220 -7.38 13.41 8.91
CA ILE A 220 -8.04 13.57 7.61
C ILE A 220 -8.44 15.02 7.38
N ALA A 221 -8.91 15.74 8.40
CA ALA A 221 -9.38 17.10 8.28
C ALA A 221 -8.27 18.15 8.15
N GLU A 222 -7.18 17.98 8.90
CA GLU A 222 -6.26 19.07 9.19
C GLU A 222 -4.81 18.80 8.79
N SER A 223 -4.44 17.54 8.51
CA SER A 223 -3.05 17.22 8.24
C SER A 223 -2.67 17.51 6.79
N ALA A 224 -1.53 18.16 6.60
CA ALA A 224 -0.91 18.35 5.30
C ALA A 224 0.00 17.15 4.90
N TRP A 225 0.08 16.13 5.75
CA TRP A 225 0.89 14.94 5.47
C TRP A 225 0.28 14.09 4.33
N PRO A 226 1.08 13.47 3.43
CA PRO A 226 0.56 12.68 2.30
C PRO A 226 -0.42 11.56 2.67
N LYS A 227 -0.29 11.00 3.87
CA LYS A 227 -1.21 9.98 4.39
C LYS A 227 -2.36 10.54 5.24
N ALA A 228 -2.66 11.83 5.13
CA ALA A 228 -3.75 12.46 5.87
C ALA A 228 -5.09 11.75 5.65
N LEU A 229 -5.43 11.44 4.39
CA LEU A 229 -6.67 10.76 4.02
C LEU A 229 -6.75 9.30 4.50
N GLU A 230 -5.62 8.73 4.93
CA GLU A 230 -5.53 7.42 5.58
C GLU A 230 -5.63 7.52 7.12
N GLY A 231 -6.03 8.69 7.63
CA GLY A 231 -6.16 8.95 9.06
C GLY A 231 -4.83 9.22 9.77
N GLY A 232 -3.76 9.51 9.03
CA GLY A 232 -2.44 9.78 9.59
C GLY A 232 -1.78 8.57 10.27
N ASP A 233 -2.26 7.36 10.02
CA ASP A 233 -1.75 6.12 10.63
C ASP A 233 -0.43 5.69 9.96
N TRP A 234 0.62 5.52 10.75
CA TRP A 234 1.92 5.06 10.28
C TRP A 234 2.14 3.56 10.52
N GLY A 235 1.23 2.91 11.21
CA GLY A 235 1.35 1.51 11.58
C GLY A 235 2.36 1.26 12.70
N TRP A 236 2.83 0.00 12.78
CA TRP A 236 3.81 -0.44 13.77
C TRP A 236 5.23 -0.18 13.30
N MET A 237 5.99 0.58 14.09
CA MET A 237 7.39 0.94 13.80
C MET A 237 8.24 0.85 15.06
N THR A 238 9.53 0.55 14.90
CA THR A 238 10.52 0.78 15.95
C THR A 238 10.96 2.23 15.96
N LEU A 239 11.59 2.70 17.04
CA LEU A 239 12.11 4.08 17.11
C LEU A 239 13.12 4.39 16.00
N GLU A 240 13.86 3.38 15.58
CA GLU A 240 14.91 3.50 14.56
C GLU A 240 14.34 3.64 13.13
N GLU A 241 13.11 3.17 12.93
CA GLU A 241 12.40 3.29 11.64
C GLU A 241 11.66 4.62 11.51
N MET A 242 11.46 5.32 12.62
CA MET A 242 10.76 6.61 12.64
C MET A 242 11.71 7.76 12.27
N PRO A 243 11.19 8.85 11.66
CA PRO A 243 11.88 10.14 11.65
C PRO A 243 12.32 10.54 13.06
N THR A 244 13.51 11.13 13.18
CA THR A 244 14.13 11.42 14.49
C THR A 244 13.20 12.18 15.44
N LEU A 245 12.50 13.18 14.91
CA LEU A 245 11.56 14.00 15.66
C LEU A 245 10.40 13.19 16.26
N LEU A 246 9.86 12.23 15.49
CA LEU A 246 8.78 11.35 15.94
C LEU A 246 9.29 10.27 16.88
N ALA A 247 10.49 9.74 16.64
CA ALA A 247 11.13 8.76 17.50
C ALA A 247 11.38 9.32 18.90
N ASP A 248 11.86 10.56 19.01
CA ASP A 248 12.10 11.24 20.28
C ASP A 248 10.78 11.49 21.04
N ALA A 249 9.72 11.85 20.31
CA ALA A 249 8.38 11.99 20.88
C ALA A 249 7.83 10.64 21.39
N ALA A 250 7.93 9.59 20.57
CA ALA A 250 7.39 8.26 20.91
C ALA A 250 8.15 7.60 22.07
N ARG A 251 9.47 7.85 22.20
CA ARG A 251 10.33 7.25 23.23
C ARG A 251 9.85 7.56 24.65
N SER A 252 9.34 8.75 24.88
CA SER A 252 8.90 9.23 26.21
C SER A 252 7.38 9.12 26.42
N ALA A 253 6.63 8.69 25.40
CA ALA A 253 5.18 8.64 25.41
C ALA A 253 4.65 7.25 25.82
N ASN A 254 3.55 7.24 26.55
CA ASN A 254 2.78 6.03 26.85
C ASN A 254 1.67 5.83 25.81
N PRO A 255 1.11 4.61 25.70
CA PRO A 255 -0.09 4.39 24.90
C PRO A 255 -1.22 5.36 25.29
N GLY A 256 -1.78 6.03 24.30
CA GLY A 256 -2.80 7.07 24.46
C GLY A 256 -2.26 8.50 24.47
N ASP A 257 -0.97 8.71 24.72
CA ASP A 257 -0.38 10.05 24.82
C ASP A 257 -0.39 10.79 23.48
N ILE A 258 -0.60 12.10 23.57
CA ILE A 258 -0.49 13.07 22.49
C ILE A 258 0.73 13.95 22.76
N VAL A 259 1.69 13.94 21.86
CA VAL A 259 2.94 14.69 21.95
C VAL A 259 2.99 15.76 20.86
N GLY A 260 3.39 16.97 21.20
CA GLY A 260 3.54 18.09 20.29
C GLY A 260 3.10 19.42 20.94
N PRO A 261 3.11 20.54 20.19
CA PRO A 261 3.57 20.63 18.79
C PRO A 261 5.10 20.51 18.70
N LEU A 262 5.58 19.74 17.72
CA LEU A 262 7.01 19.56 17.44
C LEU A 262 7.36 20.30 16.16
N ARG A 263 8.42 21.08 16.13
CA ARG A 263 8.80 21.90 14.97
C ARG A 263 9.82 21.17 14.09
N SER A 264 9.55 21.14 12.78
CA SER A 264 10.50 20.73 11.73
C SER A 264 10.63 21.81 10.65
N GLY A 265 11.43 21.55 9.62
CA GLY A 265 11.51 22.41 8.43
C GLY A 265 10.20 22.52 7.66
N SER A 266 9.39 21.46 7.63
CA SER A 266 8.12 21.38 6.88
C SER A 266 6.88 21.81 7.70
N GLY A 267 6.99 21.99 9.02
CA GLY A 267 5.83 22.42 9.80
C GLY A 267 5.84 22.02 11.27
N LEU A 268 4.64 21.99 11.85
CA LEU A 268 4.37 21.54 13.21
C LEU A 268 3.76 20.12 13.18
N HIS A 269 4.27 19.26 14.03
CA HIS A 269 3.87 17.86 14.11
C HIS A 269 3.19 17.55 15.42
N ILE A 270 2.13 16.75 15.36
CA ILE A 270 1.41 16.18 16.49
C ILE A 270 1.47 14.67 16.35
N VAL A 271 1.96 13.98 17.36
CA VAL A 271 2.15 12.53 17.39
C VAL A 271 1.23 11.92 18.41
N LYS A 272 0.55 10.84 18.08
CA LYS A 272 -0.16 9.98 19.01
C LYS A 272 0.47 8.60 19.04
N VAL A 273 0.78 8.09 20.20
CA VAL A 273 1.09 6.68 20.40
C VAL A 273 -0.22 5.95 20.67
N PHE A 274 -0.70 5.15 19.73
CA PHE A 274 -1.93 4.38 19.94
C PHE A 274 -1.69 3.23 20.90
N GLU A 275 -0.64 2.44 20.62
CA GLU A 275 -0.28 1.24 21.36
C GLU A 275 1.24 1.02 21.31
N THR A 276 1.73 0.26 22.28
CA THR A 276 3.09 -0.26 22.25
C THR A 276 3.06 -1.77 22.41
N ARG A 277 3.92 -2.47 21.68
CA ARG A 277 4.16 -3.88 21.90
C ARG A 277 5.65 -4.10 22.11
N GLY A 278 6.00 -4.98 23.05
CA GLY A 278 7.36 -5.48 23.13
C GLY A 278 7.67 -6.13 21.78
N ALA A 279 8.91 -6.05 21.32
CA ALA A 279 9.30 -6.93 20.26
C ALA A 279 8.97 -8.34 20.74
N ASN A 280 7.92 -8.94 20.20
CA ASN A 280 7.96 -10.35 20.05
C ASN A 280 9.25 -10.54 19.27
N ALA A 281 10.23 -11.08 19.95
CA ALA A 281 11.37 -11.64 19.28
C ALA A 281 10.81 -12.76 18.38
N ASP A 282 10.28 -12.37 17.22
CA ASP A 282 10.50 -13.14 16.03
C ASP A 282 12.01 -13.12 15.90
N GLN A 283 12.60 -14.06 16.70
CA GLN A 283 13.96 -14.47 16.50
C GLN A 283 13.96 -14.79 15.03
N GLN A 284 14.67 -14.01 14.24
CA GLN A 284 14.83 -14.32 12.84
C GLN A 284 15.36 -15.74 12.84
N MET A 285 14.43 -16.64 12.64
CA MET A 285 14.66 -18.07 12.75
C MET A 285 14.82 -18.54 11.33
N GLU A 286 15.98 -19.04 11.01
CA GLU A 286 16.15 -19.74 9.75
C GLU A 286 15.76 -21.19 9.94
N VAL A 287 15.11 -21.70 8.94
CA VAL A 287 14.70 -23.10 8.84
C VAL A 287 15.39 -23.74 7.66
N LYS A 288 15.82 -24.97 7.83
CA LYS A 288 16.25 -25.84 6.74
C LYS A 288 15.17 -26.87 6.52
N ALA A 289 14.64 -26.92 5.33
CA ALA A 289 13.49 -27.76 5.00
C ALA A 289 13.63 -28.43 3.64
N ARG A 290 12.86 -29.49 3.44
CA ARG A 290 12.60 -30.14 2.15
C ARG A 290 11.12 -30.20 1.90
N HIS A 291 10.73 -30.14 0.62
CA HIS A 291 9.32 -30.30 0.27
C HIS A 291 9.11 -31.13 -1.00
N ILE A 292 7.88 -31.61 -1.16
CA ILE A 292 7.37 -32.17 -2.41
C ILE A 292 6.15 -31.34 -2.80
N LEU A 293 6.16 -30.82 -4.01
CA LEU A 293 5.06 -30.07 -4.60
C LEU A 293 4.38 -30.91 -5.68
N LEU A 294 3.05 -31.01 -5.62
CA LEU A 294 2.22 -31.51 -6.71
C LEU A 294 1.21 -30.44 -7.13
N GLN A 295 1.20 -30.07 -8.42
CA GLN A 295 0.33 -29.04 -8.96
C GLN A 295 -0.92 -29.69 -9.54
N PRO A 296 -2.13 -29.36 -9.06
CA PRO A 296 -3.35 -29.85 -9.68
C PRO A 296 -3.45 -29.41 -11.14
N SER A 297 -3.87 -30.33 -11.99
CA SER A 297 -4.01 -30.15 -13.42
C SER A 297 -5.25 -30.88 -13.95
N ILE A 298 -5.47 -30.86 -15.26
CA ILE A 298 -6.57 -31.62 -15.90
C ILE A 298 -6.48 -33.12 -15.61
N ILE A 299 -5.26 -33.65 -15.46
CA ILE A 299 -4.99 -35.08 -15.22
C ILE A 299 -4.70 -35.40 -13.75
N LEU A 300 -4.36 -34.42 -12.93
CA LEU A 300 -4.07 -34.56 -11.51
C LEU A 300 -5.04 -33.68 -10.69
N THR A 301 -6.13 -34.27 -10.24
CA THR A 301 -7.11 -33.55 -9.41
C THR A 301 -6.54 -33.23 -8.01
N ASP A 302 -7.09 -32.18 -7.34
CA ASP A 302 -6.74 -31.84 -5.95
C ASP A 302 -6.82 -33.04 -5.02
N ALA A 303 -7.90 -33.83 -5.11
CA ALA A 303 -8.09 -35.04 -4.31
C ALA A 303 -7.00 -36.09 -4.56
N LYS A 304 -6.61 -36.27 -5.83
CA LYS A 304 -5.57 -37.21 -6.20
C LYS A 304 -4.17 -36.76 -5.77
N ALA A 305 -3.85 -35.48 -5.93
CA ALA A 305 -2.60 -34.90 -5.45
C ALA A 305 -2.45 -35.09 -3.92
N LYS A 306 -3.49 -34.76 -3.17
CA LYS A 306 -3.51 -34.96 -1.72
C LYS A 306 -3.34 -36.44 -1.34
N GLN A 307 -4.03 -37.36 -2.03
CA GLN A 307 -3.93 -38.79 -1.80
C GLN A 307 -2.51 -39.31 -2.07
N MET A 308 -1.87 -38.87 -3.15
CA MET A 308 -0.49 -39.26 -3.48
C MET A 308 0.48 -38.80 -2.39
N LEU A 309 0.39 -37.52 -1.98
CA LEU A 309 1.25 -37.01 -0.90
C LEU A 309 1.02 -37.71 0.44
N SER A 310 -0.23 -38.10 0.75
CA SER A 310 -0.52 -38.94 1.95
C SER A 310 0.14 -40.30 1.85
N GLY A 311 0.17 -40.90 0.65
CA GLY A 311 0.88 -42.14 0.37
C GLY A 311 2.40 -42.01 0.59
N PHE A 312 3.01 -40.99 -0.02
CA PHE A 312 4.45 -40.69 0.14
C PHE A 312 4.80 -40.48 1.61
N LEU A 313 3.99 -39.69 2.33
CA LEU A 313 4.21 -39.48 3.78
C LEU A 313 4.16 -40.75 4.56
N SER A 314 3.23 -41.66 4.26
CA SER A 314 3.15 -42.98 4.93
C SER A 314 4.38 -43.87 4.65
N GLU A 315 4.88 -43.85 3.42
CA GLU A 315 6.07 -44.61 3.04
C GLU A 315 7.32 -44.08 3.71
N VAL A 316 7.48 -42.73 3.76
CA VAL A 316 8.61 -42.09 4.44
C VAL A 316 8.53 -42.33 5.95
N LYS A 317 7.38 -42.15 6.60
CA LYS A 317 7.21 -42.39 8.04
C LYS A 317 7.46 -43.84 8.43
N SER A 318 7.21 -44.79 7.51
CA SER A 318 7.47 -46.22 7.74
C SER A 318 8.88 -46.68 7.35
N GLY A 319 9.71 -45.77 6.84
CA GLY A 319 11.08 -46.04 6.37
C GLY A 319 11.18 -46.89 5.08
N ARG A 320 10.06 -47.02 4.35
CA ARG A 320 10.01 -47.74 3.07
C ARG A 320 10.46 -46.90 1.86
N ALA A 321 10.43 -45.59 1.98
CA ALA A 321 10.88 -44.67 0.98
C ALA A 321 11.72 -43.55 1.58
N ASP A 322 12.63 -43.02 0.79
CA ASP A 322 13.42 -41.83 1.08
C ASP A 322 12.73 -40.59 0.55
N PHE A 323 12.59 -39.57 1.41
CA PHE A 323 11.90 -38.34 1.04
C PHE A 323 12.55 -37.62 -0.13
N ALA A 324 13.87 -37.54 -0.18
CA ALA A 324 14.61 -36.88 -1.25
C ALA A 324 14.39 -37.59 -2.58
N LYS A 325 14.40 -38.91 -2.62
CA LYS A 325 14.12 -39.70 -3.84
C LYS A 325 12.69 -39.50 -4.35
N LEU A 326 11.72 -39.40 -3.42
CA LEU A 326 10.35 -39.10 -3.81
C LEU A 326 10.23 -37.66 -4.36
N ALA A 327 10.95 -36.70 -3.79
CA ALA A 327 11.00 -35.33 -4.31
C ALA A 327 11.62 -35.30 -5.68
N GLU A 328 12.76 -35.96 -5.92
CA GLU A 328 13.41 -36.04 -7.24
C GLU A 328 12.49 -36.65 -8.30
N GLN A 329 11.68 -37.65 -7.92
CA GLN A 329 10.85 -38.38 -8.85
C GLN A 329 9.50 -37.72 -9.12
N TYR A 330 8.92 -37.05 -8.14
CA TYR A 330 7.51 -36.62 -8.21
C TYR A 330 7.28 -35.13 -7.95
N SER A 331 8.27 -34.40 -7.37
CA SER A 331 8.06 -32.98 -7.09
C SER A 331 8.06 -32.18 -8.37
N GLU A 332 7.06 -31.33 -8.50
CA GLU A 332 6.89 -30.39 -9.62
C GLU A 332 7.48 -28.99 -9.28
N ASP A 333 8.27 -28.88 -8.19
CA ASP A 333 9.02 -27.68 -7.90
C ASP A 333 10.34 -27.63 -8.68
N PRO A 334 10.46 -26.76 -9.69
CA PRO A 334 11.65 -26.73 -10.55
C PRO A 334 12.91 -26.27 -9.80
N GLY A 335 12.74 -25.59 -8.67
CA GLY A 335 13.86 -25.06 -7.89
C GLY A 335 14.53 -26.08 -6.98
N SER A 336 13.78 -27.04 -6.45
CA SER A 336 14.28 -27.96 -5.45
C SER A 336 14.17 -29.45 -5.80
N ALA A 337 13.31 -29.85 -6.75
CA ALA A 337 13.05 -31.25 -7.08
C ALA A 337 14.34 -32.03 -7.35
N VAL A 338 15.22 -31.53 -8.21
CA VAL A 338 16.49 -32.17 -8.60
C VAL A 338 17.51 -32.26 -7.44
N GLN A 339 17.26 -31.56 -6.35
CA GLN A 339 18.08 -31.58 -5.14
C GLN A 339 17.35 -32.30 -3.98
N GLY A 340 16.45 -33.22 -4.31
CA GLY A 340 15.68 -33.96 -3.31
C GLY A 340 14.71 -33.10 -2.51
N GLY A 341 14.19 -32.04 -3.12
CA GLY A 341 13.27 -31.10 -2.51
C GLY A 341 13.90 -30.09 -1.53
N GLU A 342 15.24 -30.03 -1.47
CA GLU A 342 15.96 -29.20 -0.48
C GLU A 342 15.78 -27.71 -0.77
N LEU A 343 15.33 -26.95 0.24
CA LEU A 343 15.12 -25.50 0.18
C LEU A 343 16.27 -24.70 0.80
N GLY A 344 17.24 -25.40 1.41
CA GLY A 344 18.34 -24.77 2.13
C GLY A 344 17.90 -24.03 3.39
N TRP A 345 18.81 -23.17 3.90
CA TRP A 345 18.51 -22.30 5.03
C TRP A 345 17.82 -21.04 4.54
N ALA A 346 16.66 -20.73 5.10
CA ALA A 346 15.89 -19.55 4.73
C ALA A 346 15.06 -19.01 5.90
N ASP A 347 14.76 -17.70 5.85
CA ASP A 347 13.74 -17.09 6.69
C ASP A 347 12.37 -17.65 6.29
N PRO A 348 11.58 -18.23 7.21
CA PRO A 348 10.24 -18.73 6.91
C PRO A 348 9.31 -17.71 6.22
N ASN A 349 9.56 -16.43 6.44
CA ASN A 349 8.72 -15.34 5.91
C ASN A 349 8.86 -15.13 4.39
N ILE A 350 9.84 -15.74 3.72
CA ILE A 350 9.95 -15.70 2.25
C ILE A 350 8.97 -16.63 1.55
N TYR A 351 8.40 -17.61 2.27
CA TYR A 351 7.49 -18.60 1.70
C TYR A 351 6.05 -18.12 1.66
N ASP A 352 5.23 -18.81 0.88
CA ASP A 352 3.77 -18.66 0.90
C ASP A 352 3.24 -18.71 2.35
N PRO A 353 2.28 -17.85 2.74
CA PRO A 353 1.78 -17.79 4.12
C PRO A 353 1.33 -19.13 4.69
N GLN A 354 0.64 -19.96 3.86
CA GLN A 354 0.20 -21.28 4.32
C GLN A 354 1.38 -22.24 4.51
N PHE A 355 2.36 -22.19 3.61
CA PHE A 355 3.58 -22.99 3.72
C PHE A 355 4.38 -22.59 4.97
N ARG A 356 4.57 -21.30 5.19
CA ARG A 356 5.22 -20.74 6.38
C ARG A 356 4.55 -21.21 7.67
N ASP A 357 3.22 -21.05 7.75
CA ASP A 357 2.47 -21.34 8.97
C ASP A 357 2.55 -22.84 9.33
N VAL A 358 2.50 -23.73 8.32
CA VAL A 358 2.72 -25.16 8.51
C VAL A 358 4.15 -25.43 8.96
N LEU A 359 5.15 -24.84 8.29
CA LEU A 359 6.57 -25.04 8.60
C LEU A 359 6.92 -24.60 10.03
N LEU A 360 6.33 -23.50 10.51
CA LEU A 360 6.55 -22.99 11.87
C LEU A 360 5.96 -23.88 12.95
N GLN A 361 4.94 -24.69 12.66
CA GLN A 361 4.32 -25.63 13.60
C GLN A 361 5.13 -26.92 13.77
N LEU A 362 6.00 -27.27 12.81
CA LEU A 362 6.79 -28.50 12.85
C LEU A 362 7.95 -28.38 13.85
N GLN A 363 8.36 -29.51 14.42
CA GLN A 363 9.62 -29.64 15.11
C GLN A 363 10.71 -30.21 14.17
N PRO A 364 12.01 -29.93 14.39
CA PRO A 364 13.08 -30.53 13.61
C PRO A 364 12.92 -32.04 13.48
N GLY A 365 13.05 -32.54 12.26
CA GLY A 365 12.83 -33.94 11.89
C GLY A 365 11.39 -34.31 11.58
N GLN A 366 10.41 -33.46 11.83
CA GLN A 366 9.00 -33.75 11.57
C GLN A 366 8.59 -33.47 10.12
N TYR A 367 7.54 -34.17 9.70
CA TYR A 367 6.87 -34.01 8.41
C TYR A 367 5.48 -33.40 8.62
N SER A 368 5.05 -32.55 7.69
CA SER A 368 3.68 -32.05 7.67
C SER A 368 2.70 -33.11 7.16
N GLU A 369 1.42 -32.97 7.48
CA GLU A 369 0.36 -33.57 6.69
C GLU A 369 0.26 -32.81 5.33
N PRO A 370 -0.34 -33.42 4.28
CA PRO A 370 -0.55 -32.75 3.02
C PRO A 370 -1.40 -31.48 3.19
N PHE A 371 -0.87 -30.35 2.75
CA PHE A 371 -1.55 -29.04 2.79
C PHE A 371 -1.49 -28.35 1.42
N ARG A 372 -2.37 -27.36 1.23
CA ARG A 372 -2.47 -26.61 -0.02
C ARG A 372 -1.96 -25.19 0.15
N SER A 373 -1.10 -24.74 -0.76
CA SER A 373 -0.68 -23.35 -0.91
C SER A 373 -1.21 -22.76 -2.22
N SER A 374 -0.82 -21.53 -2.53
CA SER A 374 -1.06 -20.91 -3.84
C SER A 374 -0.38 -21.65 -5.01
N HIS A 375 0.69 -22.41 -4.75
CA HIS A 375 1.46 -23.13 -5.76
C HIS A 375 0.97 -24.57 -6.01
N GLY A 376 0.16 -25.14 -5.11
CA GLY A 376 -0.32 -26.51 -5.21
C GLY A 376 -0.38 -27.23 -3.87
N TRP A 377 -0.33 -28.56 -3.90
CA TRP A 377 -0.29 -29.43 -2.72
C TRP A 377 1.13 -29.75 -2.31
N HIS A 378 1.40 -29.69 -1.02
CA HIS A 378 2.71 -29.90 -0.43
C HIS A 378 2.69 -30.92 0.68
N ILE A 379 3.82 -31.62 0.87
CA ILE A 379 4.30 -32.09 2.15
C ILE A 379 5.68 -31.47 2.38
N VAL A 380 5.98 -31.11 3.61
CA VAL A 380 7.26 -30.51 4.00
C VAL A 380 7.87 -31.27 5.16
N GLN A 381 9.18 -31.43 5.14
CA GLN A 381 10.00 -31.88 6.25
C GLN A 381 10.78 -30.69 6.78
N LEU A 382 10.64 -30.39 8.05
CA LEU A 382 11.56 -29.48 8.73
C LEU A 382 12.79 -30.28 9.14
N GLU A 383 13.95 -30.03 8.54
CA GLU A 383 15.18 -30.69 8.87
C GLU A 383 15.80 -30.09 10.13
N GLU A 384 16.02 -28.81 10.11
CA GLU A 384 16.68 -28.07 11.17
C GLU A 384 16.07 -26.69 11.37
N ARG A 385 16.29 -26.14 12.56
CA ARG A 385 15.89 -24.78 12.91
C ARG A 385 17.04 -24.13 13.68
N ARG A 386 17.43 -22.95 13.26
CA ARG A 386 18.47 -22.19 13.96
C ARG A 386 18.04 -20.75 14.15
N LYS A 387 18.58 -20.12 15.17
CA LYS A 387 18.53 -18.67 15.27
C LYS A 387 19.42 -18.12 14.17
N GLN A 388 18.90 -17.20 13.37
CA GLN A 388 19.73 -16.50 12.40
C GLN A 388 20.87 -15.85 13.18
N GLN A 389 22.09 -16.28 12.92
CA GLN A 389 23.25 -15.51 13.34
C GLN A 389 23.30 -14.31 12.41
N SER A 390 23.03 -13.14 12.98
CA SER A 390 23.20 -11.88 12.25
C SER A 390 24.65 -11.79 11.82
N THR A 391 24.95 -12.07 10.55
CA THR A 391 26.27 -11.74 10.02
C THR A 391 26.41 -10.22 10.07
N ASP A 392 27.63 -9.72 10.23
CA ASP A 392 27.88 -8.26 10.22
C ASP A 392 27.32 -7.58 8.96
N GLU A 393 27.28 -8.31 7.85
CA GLU A 393 26.72 -7.84 6.59
C GLU A 393 25.18 -7.70 6.64
N ASN A 394 24.49 -8.65 7.22
CA ASN A 394 23.03 -8.57 7.41
C ASN A 394 22.65 -7.43 8.35
N LEU A 395 23.41 -7.24 9.42
CA LEU A 395 23.23 -6.10 10.33
C LEU A 395 23.48 -4.76 9.63
N LYS A 396 24.51 -4.66 8.80
CA LYS A 396 24.79 -3.46 8.00
C LYS A 396 23.67 -3.17 7.02
N ASN A 397 23.19 -4.19 6.28
CA ASN A 397 22.09 -4.02 5.34
C ASN A 397 20.81 -3.59 6.05
N ARG A 398 20.49 -4.19 7.19
CA ARG A 398 19.34 -3.79 8.01
C ARG A 398 19.49 -2.35 8.52
N ALA A 399 20.64 -2.00 9.07
CA ALA A 399 20.94 -0.65 9.54
C ALA A 399 20.81 0.38 8.41
N TYR A 400 21.34 0.07 7.23
CA TYR A 400 21.22 0.93 6.05
C TYR A 400 19.75 1.13 5.67
N GLN A 401 18.95 0.06 5.59
CA GLN A 401 17.53 0.16 5.26
C GLN A 401 16.74 0.98 6.29
N MET A 402 17.04 0.84 7.57
CA MET A 402 16.41 1.63 8.63
C MET A 402 16.68 3.12 8.46
N ILE A 403 17.96 3.51 8.24
CA ILE A 403 18.36 4.90 8.00
C ILE A 403 17.69 5.41 6.72
N TYR A 404 17.72 4.60 5.64
CA TYR A 404 17.13 4.96 4.35
C TYR A 404 15.63 5.21 4.47
N ASN A 405 14.86 4.30 5.07
CA ASN A 405 13.41 4.43 5.22
C ASN A 405 13.04 5.68 6.03
N ARG A 406 13.78 5.94 7.11
CA ARG A 406 13.60 7.15 7.93
C ARG A 406 13.78 8.42 7.10
N ARG A 407 14.94 8.55 6.41
CA ARG A 407 15.23 9.72 5.57
C ARG A 407 14.32 9.82 4.36
N PHE A 408 13.90 8.69 3.80
CA PHE A 408 12.99 8.67 2.66
C PHE A 408 11.68 9.40 2.97
N ALA A 409 11.09 9.16 4.13
CA ALA A 409 9.85 9.82 4.53
C ALA A 409 10.03 11.36 4.66
N GLU A 410 11.15 11.79 5.24
CA GLU A 410 11.50 13.22 5.41
C GLU A 410 11.74 13.89 4.05
N GLU A 411 12.57 13.28 3.21
CA GLU A 411 12.96 13.83 1.90
C GLU A 411 11.81 13.88 0.90
N VAL A 412 10.91 12.90 0.92
CA VAL A 412 9.72 12.93 0.04
C VAL A 412 8.85 14.13 0.38
N GLN A 413 8.68 14.46 1.66
CA GLN A 413 7.86 15.60 2.05
C GLN A 413 8.52 16.93 1.61
N VAL A 414 9.78 17.12 1.94
CA VAL A 414 10.53 18.32 1.52
C VAL A 414 10.47 18.50 0.00
N TRP A 415 10.67 17.42 -0.74
CA TRP A 415 10.60 17.45 -2.19
C TRP A 415 9.19 17.77 -2.72
N LEU A 416 8.11 17.26 -2.11
CA LEU A 416 6.75 17.60 -2.52
C LEU A 416 6.43 19.07 -2.25
N ASP A 417 6.91 19.62 -1.14
CA ASP A 417 6.74 21.03 -0.81
C ASP A 417 7.49 21.91 -1.85
N GLU A 418 8.76 21.57 -2.18
CA GLU A 418 9.51 22.26 -3.25
C GLU A 418 8.78 22.22 -4.60
N LEU A 419 8.25 21.04 -4.99
CA LEU A 419 7.49 20.92 -6.24
C LEU A 419 6.24 21.82 -6.25
N ARG A 420 5.61 21.98 -5.10
CA ARG A 420 4.42 22.81 -4.94
C ARG A 420 4.77 24.30 -5.00
N ASP A 421 5.88 24.69 -4.37
CA ASP A 421 6.36 26.08 -4.35
C ASP A 421 6.81 26.56 -5.74
N GLU A 422 7.37 25.67 -6.55
CA GLU A 422 7.79 25.97 -7.93
C GLU A 422 6.62 25.97 -8.93
N ALA A 423 5.45 25.47 -8.55
CA ALA A 423 4.34 25.25 -9.47
C ALA A 423 3.37 26.43 -9.53
N TYR A 424 2.80 26.65 -10.71
CA TYR A 424 1.61 27.49 -10.84
C TYR A 424 0.38 26.68 -10.44
N ILE A 425 -0.27 27.06 -9.34
CA ILE A 425 -1.48 26.42 -8.84
C ILE A 425 -2.58 27.48 -8.72
N ASN A 426 -3.70 27.26 -9.42
CA ASN A 426 -4.88 28.11 -9.33
C ASN A 426 -6.11 27.26 -9.00
N ILE A 427 -6.59 27.35 -7.76
CA ILE A 427 -7.78 26.66 -7.30
C ILE A 427 -9.00 27.51 -7.67
N ILE A 428 -9.87 26.96 -8.52
CA ILE A 428 -11.09 27.60 -8.98
C ILE A 428 -12.17 27.38 -7.92
N SER A 429 -12.25 28.29 -6.95
CA SER A 429 -13.34 28.29 -5.97
C SER A 429 -14.66 28.52 -6.72
N GLY A 430 -15.55 27.52 -6.60
CA GLY A 430 -16.87 27.64 -7.17
C GLY A 430 -17.61 28.84 -6.56
N GLN A 431 -17.87 29.87 -7.35
CA GLN A 431 -18.91 30.80 -6.98
C GLN A 431 -20.20 30.00 -6.79
N LYS A 432 -20.75 30.07 -5.58
CA LYS A 432 -22.12 29.64 -5.31
C LYS A 432 -23.00 30.55 -6.21
N ASN A 433 -23.57 30.01 -7.29
CA ASN A 433 -24.72 30.60 -7.94
C ASN A 433 -25.96 30.28 -7.11
#